data_5805547e29797ce5e42bb5a41249e6bb
#
_entry.id   5805547e29797ce5e42bb5a41249e6bb
#
_cell.length_a   1.000
_cell.length_b   1.000
_cell.length_c   1.000
_cell.angle_alpha   90.00
_cell.angle_beta   90.00
_cell.angle_gamma   90.00
#
_symmetry.space_group_name_H-M   'P 1'
#
loop_
_entity.id
_entity.type
_entity.pdbx_description
1 polymer ?
#
loop_
_entity_poly.entity_id
_entity_poly.type
_entity_poly.pdbx_seq_one_letter_code
_entity_poly.pdbx_strand_id
1 'polypeptide(L)'
;MARFGLPALLCTLAVLCAALLAAEPKSKSCSEVRRLYVSKGFNKNDAPTHEINGDHLKICPQGYTCCSQEMEEKYSLQSKDDFKSVVSEQCNHLQAIFASRYKKFDEFFKELLENAEKSLNDMFVKTYGRLYMQNSELFKDLFGELKRYYVAGSVNLEEMLSDFWARLLERMFRLVNSQYHFTDEYLECVSKYTEQLKPFGDVPRKLKLQVTRAFVAARTFAQGLAVARDVVSKVSVVSPTAQCAEALLKMLYCSHCQGLVSVKPCYNYCSNIMRGCLANQGDLEFEWNNFIDAMLMVAERLEGPFNIESVMDPIDVKISDAIMNMQENSVQVSQKVFQGCGPPKPLPAGRISRSISEGAFSARFRPYHPEERPTTAAGTSLDRLVTDVKEKLKQAKKFWSSLPSNVCSDGRMAAGNGNEDDCWDGKGKSRYLFAVTGNGLANQGNNPEVQVDTSKPDILILRQIMALRVMTSKMKNAYNGNDVDFFDISDESSGEGSGSGCEYQQCPLELEHNATEPSGKSANDQAGSAGGLVRARPSLLAAFCILLLVMQREWR
;
A
#
# COMPACT_ATOMS: atom_id res chain seq x y z
N MET A 1 35.01 -76.29 63.20
CA MET A 1 34.33 -75.72 62.01
C MET A 1 33.94 -74.31 62.29
N ALA A 2 34.57 -73.35 61.61
CA ALA A 2 34.63 -71.98 61.95
C ALA A 2 33.31 -71.19 61.67
N ARG A 3 32.77 -70.54 62.68
CA ARG A 3 31.73 -69.51 62.54
C ARG A 3 32.44 -68.12 62.32
N PHE A 4 32.75 -67.85 61.10
CA PHE A 4 33.15 -66.53 60.68
C PHE A 4 32.35 -66.15 59.39
N GLY A 5 31.37 -65.27 59.47
CA GLY A 5 30.69 -64.92 58.24
C GLY A 5 29.70 -63.75 58.31
N LEU A 6 29.05 -63.47 59.44
CA LEU A 6 27.96 -62.50 59.48
C LEU A 6 28.38 -61.04 59.75
N PRO A 7 29.37 -60.72 60.66
CA PRO A 7 29.78 -59.34 60.90
C PRO A 7 30.61 -58.73 59.78
N ALA A 8 31.42 -59.56 59.04
CA ALA A 8 32.22 -59.07 57.91
C ALA A 8 31.38 -58.71 56.72
N LEU A 9 30.28 -59.43 56.45
CA LEU A 9 29.35 -59.17 55.34
C LEU A 9 28.54 -57.88 55.61
N LEU A 10 28.16 -57.62 56.86
CA LEU A 10 27.46 -56.38 57.25
C LEU A 10 28.35 -55.14 57.17
N CYS A 11 29.62 -55.27 57.57
CA CYS A 11 30.58 -54.15 57.41
C CYS A 11 30.89 -53.87 55.94
N THR A 12 31.00 -54.86 55.10
CA THR A 12 31.26 -54.64 53.65
C THR A 12 30.02 -54.04 52.98
N LEU A 13 28.82 -54.45 53.34
CA LEU A 13 27.57 -53.82 52.84
C LEU A 13 27.43 -52.37 53.34
N ALA A 14 27.79 -52.08 54.58
CA ALA A 14 27.73 -50.70 55.12
C ALA A 14 28.76 -49.79 54.46
N VAL A 15 29.95 -50.29 54.15
CA VAL A 15 30.99 -49.54 53.40
C VAL A 15 30.58 -49.33 51.93
N LEU A 16 29.94 -50.33 51.29
CA LEU A 16 29.38 -50.18 49.94
C LEU A 16 28.19 -49.22 49.90
N CYS A 17 27.29 -49.25 50.90
CA CYS A 17 26.22 -48.26 50.99
C CYS A 17 26.73 -46.87 51.28
N ALA A 18 27.75 -46.71 52.16
CA ALA A 18 28.39 -45.41 52.40
C ALA A 18 29.14 -44.85 51.17
N ALA A 19 29.73 -45.73 50.35
CA ALA A 19 30.38 -45.36 49.08
C ALA A 19 29.38 -45.01 47.99
N LEU A 20 28.19 -45.61 48.01
CA LEU A 20 27.09 -45.30 47.08
C LEU A 20 26.35 -43.99 47.48
N LEU A 21 26.37 -43.60 48.77
CA LEU A 21 25.80 -42.35 49.29
C LEU A 21 26.76 -41.16 49.19
N ALA A 22 28.06 -41.42 48.92
CA ALA A 22 29.11 -40.36 48.77
C ALA A 22 29.45 -40.08 47.30
N ALA A 23 28.73 -40.64 46.33
CA ALA A 23 28.86 -40.23 44.97
C ALA A 23 28.17 -38.89 44.81
N GLU A 24 28.84 -37.78 45.11
CA GLU A 24 28.43 -36.43 44.69
C GLU A 24 28.16 -36.50 43.18
N PRO A 25 26.98 -36.04 42.73
CA PRO A 25 26.71 -35.96 41.31
C PRO A 25 27.77 -35.09 40.66
N LYS A 26 28.64 -35.68 39.85
CA LYS A 26 29.64 -34.91 39.05
C LYS A 26 28.90 -33.84 38.28
N SER A 27 29.00 -32.57 38.74
CA SER A 27 28.45 -31.43 38.02
C SER A 27 28.96 -31.42 36.61
N LYS A 28 28.05 -31.31 35.62
CA LYS A 28 28.44 -31.26 34.21
C LYS A 28 29.19 -30.00 33.91
N SER A 29 30.12 -30.08 32.96
CA SER A 29 30.95 -28.94 32.53
C SER A 29 30.15 -28.02 31.60
N CYS A 30 30.19 -26.71 31.84
CA CYS A 30 29.58 -25.66 31.00
C CYS A 30 30.51 -25.16 29.88
N SER A 31 31.56 -25.90 29.54
CA SER A 31 32.59 -25.44 28.58
C SER A 31 32.05 -25.09 27.20
N GLU A 32 31.08 -25.83 26.67
CA GLU A 32 30.47 -25.57 25.35
C GLU A 32 29.61 -24.31 25.37
N VAL A 33 28.78 -24.15 26.39
CA VAL A 33 27.94 -22.94 26.60
C VAL A 33 28.84 -21.70 26.69
N ARG A 34 29.90 -21.81 27.48
CA ARG A 34 30.88 -20.75 27.66
C ARG A 34 31.60 -20.37 26.37
N ARG A 35 31.96 -21.36 25.54
CA ARG A 35 32.58 -21.11 24.21
C ARG A 35 31.61 -20.40 23.29
N LEU A 36 30.32 -20.85 23.22
CA LEU A 36 29.29 -20.23 22.40
C LEU A 36 29.00 -18.80 22.86
N TYR A 37 28.90 -18.58 24.19
CA TYR A 37 28.68 -17.25 24.76
C TYR A 37 29.79 -16.24 24.36
N VAL A 38 31.04 -16.67 24.43
CA VAL A 38 32.19 -15.85 24.01
C VAL A 38 32.16 -15.61 22.49
N SER A 39 31.81 -16.60 21.67
CA SER A 39 31.70 -16.43 20.22
C SER A 39 30.66 -15.42 19.78
N LYS A 40 29.67 -15.14 20.62
CA LYS A 40 28.67 -14.07 20.43
C LYS A 40 29.13 -12.69 20.90
N GLY A 41 30.39 -12.57 21.36
CA GLY A 41 31.00 -11.31 21.79
C GLY A 41 30.80 -10.97 23.26
N PHE A 42 30.28 -11.87 24.08
CA PHE A 42 30.04 -11.65 25.50
C PHE A 42 31.27 -12.00 26.36
N ASN A 43 31.30 -11.46 27.60
CA ASN A 43 32.44 -11.66 28.50
C ASN A 43 32.46 -13.09 29.06
N LYS A 44 33.58 -13.77 28.94
CA LYS A 44 33.80 -15.13 29.45
C LYS A 44 33.51 -15.29 30.96
N ASN A 45 33.72 -14.22 31.75
CA ASN A 45 33.58 -14.28 33.19
C ASN A 45 32.14 -14.35 33.69
N ASP A 46 31.15 -13.97 32.85
CA ASP A 46 29.75 -14.06 33.19
C ASP A 46 29.23 -15.51 33.18
N ALA A 47 29.94 -16.40 32.47
CA ALA A 47 29.51 -17.78 32.29
C ALA A 47 30.17 -18.71 33.31
N PRO A 48 29.39 -19.52 34.06
CA PRO A 48 29.93 -20.47 35.02
C PRO A 48 30.75 -21.57 34.32
N THR A 49 31.72 -22.13 35.07
CA THR A 49 32.58 -23.24 34.58
C THR A 49 31.89 -24.59 34.68
N HIS A 50 31.01 -24.73 35.66
CA HIS A 50 30.22 -25.93 35.94
C HIS A 50 28.77 -25.55 36.18
N GLU A 51 27.86 -26.52 36.04
CA GLU A 51 26.45 -26.31 36.35
C GLU A 51 26.27 -25.78 37.77
N ILE A 52 25.41 -24.78 37.90
CA ILE A 52 25.02 -24.13 39.18
C ILE A 52 23.51 -24.30 39.39
N ASN A 53 23.05 -24.03 40.62
CA ASN A 53 21.59 -23.99 40.90
C ASN A 53 20.97 -22.79 40.20
N GLY A 54 19.85 -23.00 39.47
CA GLY A 54 19.17 -22.01 38.65
C GLY A 54 18.05 -21.24 39.31
N ASP A 55 17.94 -21.23 40.64
CA ASP A 55 16.89 -20.51 41.38
C ASP A 55 16.93 -18.98 41.14
N HIS A 56 18.06 -18.47 40.67
CA HIS A 56 18.26 -17.06 40.30
C HIS A 56 17.70 -16.68 38.95
N LEU A 57 17.36 -17.67 38.08
CA LEU A 57 16.81 -17.41 36.76
C LEU A 57 15.33 -17.03 36.84
N LYS A 58 14.93 -16.00 36.12
CA LYS A 58 13.57 -15.45 36.12
C LYS A 58 12.67 -16.06 35.03
N ILE A 59 13.25 -16.40 33.88
CA ILE A 59 12.52 -16.79 32.65
C ILE A 59 12.89 -18.20 32.21
N CYS A 60 14.19 -18.52 32.17
CA CYS A 60 14.64 -19.84 31.79
C CYS A 60 14.29 -20.89 32.86
N PRO A 61 14.09 -22.18 32.47
CA PRO A 61 13.73 -23.22 33.42
C PRO A 61 14.72 -23.31 34.60
N GLN A 62 14.18 -23.29 35.82
CA GLN A 62 14.93 -23.47 37.05
C GLN A 62 15.42 -24.92 37.19
N GLY A 63 16.52 -25.11 37.85
CA GLY A 63 17.19 -26.39 38.01
C GLY A 63 18.70 -26.20 37.87
N TYR A 64 19.45 -27.26 37.51
CA TYR A 64 20.87 -27.13 37.21
C TYR A 64 21.06 -26.43 35.88
N THR A 65 21.82 -25.34 35.85
CA THR A 65 21.99 -24.47 34.71
C THR A 65 23.44 -24.05 34.47
N CYS A 66 23.79 -23.81 33.22
CA CYS A 66 25.03 -23.15 32.83
C CYS A 66 24.89 -21.63 32.60
N CYS A 67 23.80 -21.02 32.99
CA CYS A 67 23.59 -19.58 32.88
C CYS A 67 23.62 -18.90 34.24
N SER A 68 24.29 -17.76 34.32
CA SER A 68 24.15 -16.79 35.38
C SER A 68 22.96 -15.85 35.13
N GLN A 69 22.55 -15.05 36.12
CA GLN A 69 21.55 -14.01 35.95
C GLN A 69 21.99 -12.98 34.87
N GLU A 70 23.25 -12.61 34.87
CA GLU A 70 23.82 -11.67 33.89
C GLU A 70 23.73 -12.23 32.44
N MET A 71 23.93 -13.53 32.29
CA MET A 71 23.77 -14.19 30.98
C MET A 71 22.31 -14.16 30.53
N GLU A 72 21.35 -14.45 31.43
CA GLU A 72 19.92 -14.38 31.10
C GLU A 72 19.51 -12.98 30.66
N GLU A 73 19.95 -11.93 31.36
CA GLU A 73 19.68 -10.54 30.99
C GLU A 73 20.28 -10.17 29.63
N LYS A 74 21.52 -10.56 29.34
CA LYS A 74 22.17 -10.32 28.05
C LYS A 74 21.51 -11.10 26.91
N TYR A 75 21.15 -12.35 27.16
CA TYR A 75 20.39 -13.16 26.20
C TYR A 75 18.98 -12.60 25.94
N SER A 76 18.35 -11.98 26.93
CA SER A 76 17.06 -11.29 26.75
C SER A 76 17.18 -10.10 25.78
N LEU A 77 18.25 -9.33 25.87
CA LEU A 77 18.51 -8.26 24.91
C LEU A 77 18.80 -8.81 23.51
N GLN A 78 19.69 -9.81 23.43
CA GLN A 78 20.07 -10.42 22.16
C GLN A 78 18.88 -11.08 21.44
N SER A 79 17.99 -11.74 22.17
CA SER A 79 16.81 -12.37 21.57
C SER A 79 15.86 -11.36 20.92
N LYS A 80 15.74 -10.16 21.49
CA LYS A 80 14.96 -9.05 20.89
C LYS A 80 15.63 -8.53 19.62
N ASP A 81 16.95 -8.42 19.61
CA ASP A 81 17.70 -7.94 18.46
C ASP A 81 17.70 -8.96 17.33
N ASP A 82 17.85 -10.25 17.63
CA ASP A 82 17.74 -11.34 16.66
C ASP A 82 16.35 -11.36 16.01
N PHE A 83 15.28 -11.24 16.81
CA PHE A 83 13.91 -11.15 16.32
C PHE A 83 13.72 -9.94 15.40
N LYS A 84 14.11 -8.73 15.86
CA LYS A 84 14.01 -7.50 15.05
C LYS A 84 14.77 -7.63 13.74
N SER A 85 15.98 -8.20 13.78
CA SER A 85 16.83 -8.39 12.60
C SER A 85 16.13 -9.27 11.56
N VAL A 86 15.61 -10.44 11.95
CA VAL A 86 14.96 -11.37 11.03
C VAL A 86 13.66 -10.80 10.48
N VAL A 87 12.82 -10.18 11.31
CA VAL A 87 11.57 -9.54 10.86
C VAL A 87 11.84 -8.38 9.93
N SER A 88 12.81 -7.51 10.27
CA SER A 88 13.15 -6.36 9.42
C SER A 88 13.76 -6.80 8.09
N GLU A 89 14.52 -7.89 8.03
CA GLU A 89 15.06 -8.43 6.79
C GLU A 89 13.93 -8.84 5.82
N GLN A 90 12.90 -9.55 6.31
CA GLN A 90 11.72 -9.91 5.52
C GLN A 90 10.96 -8.68 5.03
N CYS A 91 10.73 -7.71 5.93
CA CYS A 91 10.03 -6.47 5.59
C CYS A 91 10.83 -5.59 4.61
N ASN A 92 12.15 -5.46 4.81
CA ASN A 92 13.03 -4.67 3.94
C ASN A 92 13.05 -5.22 2.51
N HIS A 93 13.01 -6.55 2.34
CA HIS A 93 12.90 -7.15 1.01
C HIS A 93 11.63 -6.70 0.30
N LEU A 94 10.47 -6.77 0.97
CA LEU A 94 9.19 -6.34 0.41
C LEU A 94 9.16 -4.82 0.16
N GLN A 95 9.67 -4.02 1.10
CA GLN A 95 9.79 -2.57 0.95
C GLN A 95 10.63 -2.18 -0.28
N ALA A 96 11.77 -2.84 -0.48
CA ALA A 96 12.65 -2.59 -1.63
C ALA A 96 11.96 -2.90 -2.97
N ILE A 97 11.12 -3.95 -3.00
CA ILE A 97 10.29 -4.26 -4.18
C ILE A 97 9.39 -3.07 -4.53
N PHE A 98 8.61 -2.55 -3.57
CA PHE A 98 7.70 -1.42 -3.82
C PHE A 98 8.45 -0.13 -4.13
N ALA A 99 9.54 0.17 -3.42
CA ALA A 99 10.36 1.35 -3.67
C ALA A 99 10.94 1.37 -5.09
N SER A 100 11.47 0.22 -5.54
CA SER A 100 12.04 0.09 -6.89
C SER A 100 10.97 0.25 -7.98
N ARG A 101 9.76 -0.33 -7.78
CA ARG A 101 8.66 -0.23 -8.76
C ARG A 101 8.07 1.17 -8.80
N TYR A 102 7.90 1.81 -7.65
CA TYR A 102 7.52 3.22 -7.58
C TYR A 102 8.49 4.09 -8.38
N LYS A 103 9.80 3.97 -8.11
CA LYS A 103 10.81 4.76 -8.78
C LYS A 103 10.78 4.58 -10.31
N LYS A 104 10.74 3.33 -10.77
CA LYS A 104 10.69 3.02 -12.21
C LYS A 104 9.44 3.56 -12.89
N PHE A 105 8.29 3.45 -12.23
CA PHE A 105 7.02 3.97 -12.78
C PHE A 105 7.02 5.50 -12.80
N ASP A 106 7.50 6.15 -11.76
CA ASP A 106 7.60 7.62 -11.67
C ASP A 106 8.57 8.20 -12.71
N GLU A 107 9.74 7.58 -12.88
CA GLU A 107 10.72 7.95 -13.92
C GLU A 107 10.13 7.78 -15.31
N PHE A 108 9.51 6.64 -15.60
CA PHE A 108 8.83 6.38 -16.86
C PHE A 108 7.76 7.44 -17.18
N PHE A 109 6.91 7.76 -16.21
CA PHE A 109 5.81 8.71 -16.42
C PHE A 109 6.32 10.13 -16.69
N LYS A 110 7.35 10.57 -15.96
CA LYS A 110 7.99 11.87 -16.20
C LYS A 110 8.65 11.94 -17.57
N GLU A 111 9.39 10.91 -17.96
CA GLU A 111 10.01 10.81 -19.28
C GLU A 111 8.97 10.84 -20.40
N LEU A 112 7.86 10.12 -20.23
CA LEU A 112 6.75 10.12 -21.20
C LEU A 112 6.19 11.54 -21.43
N LEU A 113 5.96 12.31 -20.35
CA LEU A 113 5.47 13.68 -20.46
C LEU A 113 6.48 14.62 -21.12
N GLU A 114 7.76 14.48 -20.82
CA GLU A 114 8.83 15.27 -21.43
C GLU A 114 8.96 14.97 -22.92
N ASN A 115 8.90 13.71 -23.30
CA ASN A 115 8.96 13.27 -24.70
C ASN A 115 7.72 13.73 -25.48
N ALA A 116 6.53 13.66 -24.90
CA ALA A 116 5.30 14.13 -25.53
C ALA A 116 5.32 15.67 -25.75
N GLU A 117 5.78 16.43 -24.76
CA GLU A 117 5.97 17.89 -24.89
C GLU A 117 6.96 18.24 -25.99
N LYS A 118 8.10 17.54 -26.05
CA LYS A 118 9.12 17.73 -27.05
C LYS A 118 8.62 17.37 -28.45
N SER A 119 7.94 16.22 -28.60
CA SER A 119 7.35 15.78 -29.87
C SER A 119 6.36 16.80 -30.40
N LEU A 120 5.46 17.29 -29.53
CA LEU A 120 4.51 18.34 -29.90
C LEU A 120 5.25 19.62 -30.37
N ASN A 121 6.23 20.09 -29.61
CA ASN A 121 6.99 21.27 -29.97
C ASN A 121 7.68 21.12 -31.34
N ASP A 122 8.36 20.00 -31.55
CA ASP A 122 9.11 19.75 -32.78
C ASP A 122 8.17 19.63 -34.00
N MET A 123 7.05 18.93 -33.85
CA MET A 123 6.05 18.79 -34.90
C MET A 123 5.38 20.13 -35.22
N PHE A 124 5.00 20.91 -34.20
CA PHE A 124 4.33 22.20 -34.36
C PHE A 124 5.26 23.28 -34.94
N VAL A 125 6.55 23.29 -34.57
CA VAL A 125 7.54 24.18 -35.20
C VAL A 125 7.68 23.86 -36.70
N LYS A 126 7.76 22.60 -37.08
CA LYS A 126 7.84 22.15 -38.48
C LYS A 126 6.57 22.48 -39.29
N THR A 127 5.40 22.28 -38.67
CA THR A 127 4.09 22.41 -39.33
C THR A 127 3.61 23.85 -39.40
N TYR A 128 3.66 24.58 -38.29
CA TYR A 128 3.07 25.92 -38.13
C TYR A 128 4.10 27.05 -38.07
N GLY A 129 5.38 26.75 -37.86
CA GLY A 129 6.48 27.72 -37.92
C GLY A 129 6.29 28.91 -36.95
N ARG A 130 6.35 30.13 -37.53
CA ARG A 130 6.26 31.38 -36.75
C ARG A 130 4.95 31.54 -36.00
N LEU A 131 3.85 31.02 -36.50
CA LEU A 131 2.55 31.09 -35.83
C LEU A 131 2.54 30.31 -34.55
N TYR A 132 3.14 29.12 -34.55
CA TYR A 132 3.32 28.34 -33.31
C TYR A 132 4.27 29.03 -32.35
N MET A 133 5.41 29.53 -32.81
CA MET A 133 6.39 30.18 -31.91
C MET A 133 5.80 31.37 -31.16
N GLN A 134 4.87 32.12 -31.76
CA GLN A 134 4.17 33.23 -31.13
C GLN A 134 3.11 32.79 -30.11
N ASN A 135 2.70 31.54 -30.14
CA ASN A 135 1.65 30.97 -29.29
C ASN A 135 2.11 29.75 -28.48
N SER A 136 3.42 29.42 -28.48
CA SER A 136 3.98 28.21 -27.87
C SER A 136 3.78 28.14 -26.35
N GLU A 137 3.61 29.29 -25.69
CA GLU A 137 3.38 29.39 -24.25
C GLU A 137 2.12 28.62 -23.82
N LEU A 138 1.02 28.69 -24.59
CA LEU A 138 -0.21 27.96 -24.32
C LEU A 138 0.02 26.45 -24.19
N PHE A 139 0.88 25.88 -25.02
CA PHE A 139 1.19 24.44 -25.00
C PHE A 139 2.16 24.08 -23.87
N LYS A 140 3.10 24.98 -23.54
CA LYS A 140 3.96 24.82 -22.35
C LYS A 140 3.15 24.83 -21.07
N ASP A 141 2.16 25.73 -20.96
CA ASP A 141 1.24 25.79 -19.83
C ASP A 141 0.48 24.47 -19.69
N LEU A 142 -0.06 23.91 -20.80
CA LEU A 142 -0.74 22.63 -20.79
C LEU A 142 0.12 21.52 -20.16
N PHE A 143 1.36 21.34 -20.65
CA PHE A 143 2.26 20.31 -20.09
C PHE A 143 2.71 20.63 -18.67
N GLY A 144 2.89 21.91 -18.35
CA GLY A 144 3.19 22.36 -16.98
C GLY A 144 2.09 21.96 -15.98
N GLU A 145 0.83 22.17 -16.34
CA GLU A 145 -0.32 21.80 -15.52
C GLU A 145 -0.49 20.27 -15.41
N LEU A 146 -0.27 19.52 -16.49
CA LEU A 146 -0.27 18.07 -16.46
C LEU A 146 0.81 17.50 -15.53
N LYS A 147 2.03 18.06 -15.56
CA LYS A 147 3.12 17.70 -14.65
C LYS A 147 2.76 18.07 -13.20
N ARG A 148 2.15 19.23 -12.97
CA ARG A 148 1.70 19.69 -11.64
C ARG A 148 0.62 18.77 -11.07
N TYR A 149 -0.35 18.37 -11.88
CA TYR A 149 -1.36 17.39 -11.47
C TYR A 149 -0.73 16.08 -11.00
N TYR A 150 0.18 15.52 -11.80
CA TYR A 150 0.82 14.25 -11.45
C TYR A 150 1.57 14.30 -10.11
N VAL A 151 2.29 15.40 -9.86
CA VAL A 151 3.11 15.54 -8.64
C VAL A 151 2.26 15.93 -7.44
N ALA A 152 1.44 16.98 -7.55
CA ALA A 152 0.76 17.61 -6.42
C ALA A 152 -0.73 17.30 -6.33
N GLY A 153 -1.41 16.97 -7.46
CA GLY A 153 -2.86 16.74 -7.50
C GLY A 153 -3.71 18.00 -7.28
N SER A 154 -3.09 19.18 -7.29
CA SER A 154 -3.75 20.47 -7.00
C SER A 154 -4.43 21.11 -8.21
N VAL A 155 -4.60 20.40 -9.31
CA VAL A 155 -5.15 20.89 -10.58
C VAL A 155 -6.39 20.09 -10.95
N ASN A 156 -7.50 20.75 -11.23
CA ASN A 156 -8.65 20.11 -11.85
C ASN A 156 -8.39 19.89 -13.35
N LEU A 157 -8.14 18.63 -13.73
CA LEU A 157 -7.80 18.28 -15.12
C LEU A 157 -8.92 18.64 -16.11
N GLU A 158 -10.17 18.48 -15.71
CA GLU A 158 -11.30 18.75 -16.60
C GLU A 158 -11.44 20.24 -16.88
N GLU A 159 -11.28 21.07 -15.86
CA GLU A 159 -11.31 22.51 -15.96
C GLU A 159 -10.11 23.04 -16.74
N MET A 160 -8.90 22.58 -16.41
CA MET A 160 -7.68 22.96 -17.08
C MET A 160 -7.70 22.63 -18.57
N LEU A 161 -8.16 21.44 -18.96
CA LEU A 161 -8.30 21.06 -20.38
C LEU A 161 -9.39 21.88 -21.07
N SER A 162 -10.46 22.26 -20.40
CA SER A 162 -11.49 23.15 -20.94
C SER A 162 -10.94 24.55 -21.19
N ASP A 163 -10.18 25.10 -20.24
CA ASP A 163 -9.48 26.39 -20.38
C ASP A 163 -8.48 26.38 -21.54
N PHE A 164 -7.67 25.32 -21.65
CA PHE A 164 -6.75 25.15 -22.78
C PHE A 164 -7.46 25.28 -24.15
N TRP A 165 -8.58 24.56 -24.33
CA TRP A 165 -9.34 24.61 -25.58
C TRP A 165 -10.01 25.97 -25.83
N ALA A 166 -10.49 26.63 -24.79
CA ALA A 166 -11.06 27.97 -24.88
C ALA A 166 -10.00 29.00 -25.31
N ARG A 167 -8.85 29.01 -24.67
CA ARG A 167 -7.71 29.88 -25.01
C ARG A 167 -7.15 29.58 -26.41
N LEU A 168 -7.13 28.30 -26.81
CA LEU A 168 -6.73 27.93 -28.18
C LEU A 168 -7.73 28.47 -29.21
N LEU A 169 -9.04 28.38 -28.95
CA LEU A 169 -10.07 28.94 -29.82
C LEU A 169 -9.92 30.46 -29.99
N GLU A 170 -9.73 31.21 -28.90
CA GLU A 170 -9.54 32.65 -28.95
C GLU A 170 -8.35 33.06 -29.85
N ARG A 171 -7.21 32.36 -29.69
CA ARG A 171 -6.03 32.61 -30.50
C ARG A 171 -6.24 32.25 -31.96
N MET A 172 -6.85 31.12 -32.25
CA MET A 172 -7.18 30.69 -33.59
C MET A 172 -8.19 31.64 -34.28
N PHE A 173 -9.21 32.08 -33.51
CA PHE A 173 -10.23 33.02 -34.00
C PHE A 173 -9.63 34.35 -34.39
N ARG A 174 -8.70 34.90 -33.59
CA ARG A 174 -7.93 36.13 -33.94
C ARG A 174 -7.10 35.93 -35.19
N LEU A 175 -6.46 34.79 -35.37
CA LEU A 175 -5.60 34.49 -36.54
C LEU A 175 -6.41 34.41 -37.83
N VAL A 176 -7.55 33.72 -37.80
CA VAL A 176 -8.42 33.55 -38.97
C VAL A 176 -9.11 34.83 -39.36
N ASN A 177 -9.43 35.68 -38.38
CA ASN A 177 -10.15 36.96 -38.59
C ASN A 177 -9.23 38.17 -38.38
N SER A 178 -8.00 38.12 -38.90
CA SER A 178 -6.95 39.11 -38.65
C SER A 178 -7.27 40.55 -39.15
N GLN A 179 -8.33 40.71 -39.95
CA GLN A 179 -8.84 42.00 -40.45
C GLN A 179 -9.68 42.77 -39.41
N TYR A 180 -10.01 42.12 -38.29
CA TYR A 180 -10.82 42.73 -37.21
C TYR A 180 -10.03 42.87 -35.93
N HIS A 181 -10.44 43.86 -35.11
CA HIS A 181 -9.97 44.03 -33.74
C HIS A 181 -10.99 43.46 -32.76
N PHE A 182 -10.55 42.54 -31.86
CA PHE A 182 -11.38 41.89 -30.87
C PHE A 182 -10.99 42.37 -29.46
N THR A 183 -11.95 42.88 -28.69
CA THR A 183 -11.80 43.15 -27.25
C THR A 183 -11.84 41.86 -26.47
N ASP A 184 -11.42 41.90 -25.20
CA ASP A 184 -11.42 40.70 -24.35
C ASP A 184 -12.87 40.24 -24.05
N GLU A 185 -13.82 41.16 -23.89
CA GLU A 185 -15.26 40.82 -23.75
C GLU A 185 -15.81 40.13 -25.00
N TYR A 186 -15.33 40.53 -26.19
CA TYR A 186 -15.72 39.85 -27.44
C TYR A 186 -15.19 38.40 -27.50
N LEU A 187 -13.97 38.17 -27.03
CA LEU A 187 -13.37 36.84 -27.01
C LEU A 187 -13.99 35.97 -25.93
N GLU A 188 -14.39 36.51 -24.82
CA GLU A 188 -15.20 35.81 -23.83
C GLU A 188 -16.54 35.36 -24.43
N CYS A 189 -17.18 36.20 -25.28
CA CYS A 189 -18.34 35.77 -26.04
C CYS A 189 -18.01 34.62 -27.01
N VAL A 190 -16.88 34.71 -27.72
CA VAL A 190 -16.41 33.62 -28.63
C VAL A 190 -16.23 32.31 -27.91
N SER A 191 -15.64 32.34 -26.70
CA SER A 191 -15.39 31.14 -25.91
C SER A 191 -16.68 30.41 -25.51
N LYS A 192 -17.78 31.13 -25.25
CA LYS A 192 -19.12 30.57 -24.96
C LYS A 192 -19.72 29.75 -26.12
N TYR A 193 -19.27 30.01 -27.36
CA TYR A 193 -19.70 29.25 -28.53
C TYR A 193 -18.93 27.95 -28.76
N THR A 194 -17.88 27.67 -27.97
CA THR A 194 -17.01 26.49 -28.14
C THR A 194 -17.81 25.20 -28.11
N GLU A 195 -18.73 25.06 -27.16
CA GLU A 195 -19.54 23.84 -27.02
C GLU A 195 -20.63 23.72 -28.09
N GLN A 196 -21.26 24.83 -28.47
CA GLN A 196 -22.33 24.84 -29.48
C GLN A 196 -21.82 24.58 -30.88
N LEU A 197 -20.71 25.24 -31.27
CA LEU A 197 -20.19 25.20 -32.62
C LEU A 197 -19.22 24.05 -32.87
N LYS A 198 -18.67 23.48 -31.80
CA LYS A 198 -17.63 22.44 -31.84
C LYS A 198 -16.54 22.73 -32.88
N PRO A 199 -15.88 23.88 -32.84
CA PRO A 199 -14.95 24.31 -33.88
C PRO A 199 -13.80 23.32 -34.10
N PHE A 200 -13.41 22.61 -33.05
CA PHE A 200 -12.37 21.56 -33.05
C PHE A 200 -12.94 20.15 -33.23
N GLY A 201 -14.21 20.00 -33.65
CA GLY A 201 -14.88 18.72 -33.74
C GLY A 201 -15.06 18.04 -32.36
N ASP A 202 -14.98 16.73 -32.34
CA ASP A 202 -15.10 15.92 -31.10
C ASP A 202 -13.78 15.73 -30.34
N VAL A 203 -12.66 16.24 -30.87
CA VAL A 203 -11.33 16.04 -30.27
C VAL A 203 -11.25 16.56 -28.84
N PRO A 204 -11.70 17.79 -28.49
CA PRO A 204 -11.64 18.29 -27.11
C PRO A 204 -12.30 17.37 -26.11
N ARG A 205 -13.53 16.92 -26.41
CA ARG A 205 -14.30 16.04 -25.53
C ARG A 205 -13.63 14.67 -25.37
N LYS A 206 -13.16 14.07 -26.47
CA LYS A 206 -12.50 12.76 -26.41
C LYS A 206 -11.16 12.83 -25.68
N LEU A 207 -10.34 13.85 -25.98
CA LEU A 207 -9.04 14.02 -25.36
C LEU A 207 -9.16 14.34 -23.88
N LYS A 208 -10.09 15.23 -23.48
CA LYS A 208 -10.41 15.52 -22.08
C LYS A 208 -10.68 14.23 -21.31
N LEU A 209 -11.61 13.40 -21.77
CA LEU A 209 -11.98 12.14 -21.12
C LEU A 209 -10.80 11.16 -21.02
N GLN A 210 -10.02 11.02 -22.11
CA GLN A 210 -8.88 10.10 -22.16
C GLN A 210 -7.75 10.53 -21.23
N VAL A 211 -7.37 11.83 -21.28
CA VAL A 211 -6.32 12.39 -20.41
C VAL A 211 -6.71 12.26 -18.95
N THR A 212 -7.90 12.72 -18.57
CA THR A 212 -8.35 12.65 -17.17
C THR A 212 -8.27 11.22 -16.63
N ARG A 213 -8.88 10.26 -17.32
CA ARG A 213 -8.87 8.85 -16.87
C ARG A 213 -7.48 8.25 -16.77
N ALA A 214 -6.63 8.50 -17.76
CA ALA A 214 -5.27 7.95 -17.79
C ALA A 214 -4.39 8.56 -16.69
N PHE A 215 -4.48 9.89 -16.48
CA PHE A 215 -3.72 10.57 -15.44
C PHE A 215 -4.17 10.20 -14.03
N VAL A 216 -5.48 10.13 -13.79
CA VAL A 216 -6.03 9.68 -12.50
C VAL A 216 -5.54 8.26 -12.18
N ALA A 217 -5.63 7.34 -13.14
CA ALA A 217 -5.17 5.97 -12.94
C ALA A 217 -3.66 5.89 -12.67
N ALA A 218 -2.85 6.58 -13.47
CA ALA A 218 -1.39 6.55 -13.35
C ALA A 218 -0.92 7.18 -12.02
N ARG A 219 -1.46 8.34 -11.64
CA ARG A 219 -1.13 9.01 -10.38
C ARG A 219 -1.53 8.15 -9.17
N THR A 220 -2.76 7.63 -9.17
CA THR A 220 -3.24 6.77 -8.08
C THR A 220 -2.44 5.48 -7.97
N PHE A 221 -2.02 4.90 -9.08
CA PHE A 221 -1.17 3.71 -9.09
C PHE A 221 0.21 3.99 -8.49
N ALA A 222 0.85 5.10 -8.87
CA ALA A 222 2.11 5.54 -8.28
C ALA A 222 1.99 5.78 -6.77
N GLN A 223 0.93 6.50 -6.33
CA GLN A 223 0.65 6.72 -4.91
C GLN A 223 0.44 5.41 -4.15
N GLY A 224 -0.23 4.44 -4.76
CA GLY A 224 -0.40 3.12 -4.17
C GLY A 224 0.92 2.40 -3.91
N LEU A 225 1.85 2.41 -4.87
CA LEU A 225 3.19 1.84 -4.68
C LEU A 225 3.95 2.54 -3.54
N ALA A 226 3.82 3.87 -3.42
CA ALA A 226 4.42 4.64 -2.32
C ALA A 226 3.79 4.27 -0.96
N VAL A 227 2.46 4.19 -0.87
CA VAL A 227 1.75 3.80 0.36
C VAL A 227 2.15 2.39 0.79
N ALA A 228 2.23 1.42 -0.13
CA ALA A 228 2.67 0.06 0.18
C ALA A 228 4.08 0.04 0.80
N ARG A 229 5.03 0.76 0.18
CA ARG A 229 6.38 0.94 0.72
C ARG A 229 6.38 1.50 2.13
N ASP A 230 5.59 2.56 2.36
CA ASP A 230 5.55 3.29 3.63
C ASP A 230 4.89 2.48 4.74
N VAL A 231 3.82 1.73 4.44
CA VAL A 231 3.17 0.81 5.38
C VAL A 231 4.16 -0.26 5.84
N VAL A 232 4.83 -0.94 4.89
CA VAL A 232 5.81 -1.98 5.23
C VAL A 232 6.95 -1.40 6.07
N SER A 233 7.47 -0.22 5.72
CA SER A 233 8.53 0.46 6.46
C SER A 233 8.13 0.80 7.90
N LYS A 234 6.93 1.33 8.10
CA LYS A 234 6.46 1.72 9.44
C LYS A 234 6.18 0.51 10.33
N VAL A 235 5.64 -0.56 9.75
CA VAL A 235 5.28 -1.78 10.50
C VAL A 235 6.50 -2.61 10.88
N SER A 236 7.59 -2.55 10.11
CA SER A 236 8.84 -3.27 10.41
C SER A 236 9.54 -2.81 11.71
N VAL A 237 9.22 -1.60 12.19
CA VAL A 237 9.90 -0.98 13.35
C VAL A 237 9.20 -1.31 14.69
N VAL A 238 8.08 -2.03 14.68
CA VAL A 238 7.33 -2.36 15.91
C VAL A 238 8.20 -3.22 16.86
N SER A 239 8.30 -2.80 18.11
CA SER A 239 9.06 -3.50 19.16
C SER A 239 8.21 -4.59 19.82
N PRO A 240 8.83 -5.75 20.22
CA PRO A 240 8.11 -6.82 20.90
C PRO A 240 7.62 -6.37 22.29
N THR A 241 6.44 -6.84 22.70
CA THR A 241 5.92 -6.67 24.06
C THR A 241 6.79 -7.39 25.08
N ALA A 242 6.59 -7.12 26.40
CA ALA A 242 7.34 -7.80 27.45
C ALA A 242 7.12 -9.32 27.41
N GLN A 243 5.88 -9.76 27.23
CA GLN A 243 5.53 -11.19 27.13
C GLN A 243 6.15 -11.85 25.89
N CYS A 244 6.15 -11.15 24.76
CA CYS A 244 6.84 -11.64 23.56
C CYS A 244 8.35 -11.73 23.81
N ALA A 245 8.97 -10.75 24.48
CA ALA A 245 10.40 -10.75 24.76
C ALA A 245 10.83 -11.92 25.67
N GLU A 246 10.00 -12.26 26.66
CA GLU A 246 10.21 -13.43 27.52
C GLU A 246 10.12 -14.75 26.72
N ALA A 247 9.10 -14.88 25.87
CA ALA A 247 8.93 -16.05 25.00
C ALA A 247 10.08 -16.19 24.01
N LEU A 248 10.58 -15.08 23.43
CA LEU A 248 11.74 -15.07 22.54
C LEU A 248 13.03 -15.53 23.24
N LEU A 249 13.29 -15.04 24.45
CA LEU A 249 14.43 -15.49 25.25
C LEU A 249 14.34 -17.00 25.51
N LYS A 250 13.16 -17.46 25.98
CA LYS A 250 12.92 -18.87 26.28
C LYS A 250 13.14 -19.76 25.07
N MET A 251 12.66 -19.29 23.90
CA MET A 251 12.79 -20.00 22.63
C MET A 251 14.26 -20.09 22.17
N LEU A 252 14.97 -18.97 22.12
CA LEU A 252 16.24 -18.88 21.41
C LEU A 252 17.46 -19.24 22.28
N TYR A 253 17.37 -19.02 23.61
CA TYR A 253 18.54 -19.05 24.45
C TYR A 253 18.46 -19.93 25.69
N CYS A 254 17.26 -20.27 26.19
CA CYS A 254 17.18 -21.08 27.41
C CYS A 254 17.65 -22.54 27.19
N SER A 255 17.65 -23.05 25.96
CA SER A 255 18.30 -24.32 25.61
C SER A 255 19.79 -24.32 25.93
N HIS A 256 20.46 -23.17 25.71
CA HIS A 256 21.89 -23.00 26.04
C HIS A 256 22.13 -23.10 27.55
N CYS A 257 21.21 -22.56 28.37
CA CYS A 257 21.32 -22.65 29.83
C CYS A 257 21.26 -24.10 30.33
N GLN A 258 20.61 -24.99 29.60
CA GLN A 258 20.60 -26.44 29.87
C GLN A 258 21.73 -27.24 29.21
N GLY A 259 22.72 -26.55 28.63
CA GLY A 259 23.84 -27.21 27.92
C GLY A 259 23.49 -27.72 26.53
N LEU A 260 22.28 -27.41 26.01
CA LEU A 260 21.78 -27.88 24.71
C LEU A 260 22.10 -26.86 23.58
N VAL A 261 23.38 -26.53 23.39
CA VAL A 261 23.85 -25.44 22.50
C VAL A 261 23.57 -25.68 21.01
N SER A 262 23.42 -26.92 20.57
CA SER A 262 23.17 -27.31 19.17
C SER A 262 21.69 -27.56 18.88
N VAL A 263 20.82 -27.59 19.90
CA VAL A 263 19.41 -27.90 19.76
C VAL A 263 18.63 -26.64 19.44
N LYS A 264 18.03 -26.60 18.26
CA LYS A 264 17.21 -25.48 17.79
C LYS A 264 15.75 -25.62 18.26
N PRO A 265 15.01 -24.49 18.36
CA PRO A 265 13.59 -24.52 18.68
C PRO A 265 12.76 -25.38 17.72
N CYS A 266 11.74 -26.07 18.22
CA CYS A 266 10.78 -26.76 17.38
C CYS A 266 10.03 -25.77 16.48
N TYR A 267 9.74 -26.13 15.24
CA TYR A 267 9.06 -25.27 14.28
C TYR A 267 7.70 -24.79 14.78
N ASN A 268 6.87 -25.69 15.34
CA ASN A 268 5.55 -25.35 15.85
C ASN A 268 5.62 -24.48 17.13
N TYR A 269 6.65 -24.68 17.97
CA TYR A 269 6.95 -23.83 19.13
C TYR A 269 7.27 -22.41 18.67
N CYS A 270 8.22 -22.26 17.74
CA CYS A 270 8.53 -20.99 17.11
C CYS A 270 7.28 -20.36 16.48
N SER A 271 6.46 -21.13 15.77
CA SER A 271 5.27 -20.62 15.09
C SER A 271 4.25 -20.03 16.05
N ASN A 272 4.01 -20.65 17.22
CA ASN A 272 3.13 -20.10 18.23
C ASN A 272 3.68 -18.81 18.84
N ILE A 273 4.98 -18.75 19.13
CA ILE A 273 5.63 -17.53 19.63
C ILE A 273 5.56 -16.41 18.59
N MET A 274 5.91 -16.70 17.32
CA MET A 274 5.88 -15.68 16.27
C MET A 274 4.46 -15.17 15.99
N ARG A 275 3.43 -16.03 16.03
CA ARG A 275 2.03 -15.61 15.87
C ARG A 275 1.55 -14.74 17.02
N GLY A 276 2.00 -14.99 18.25
CA GLY A 276 1.74 -14.11 19.39
C GLY A 276 2.49 -12.78 19.28
N CYS A 277 3.78 -12.82 18.95
CA CYS A 277 4.63 -11.63 18.83
C CYS A 277 4.24 -10.71 17.66
N LEU A 278 3.72 -11.27 16.57
CA LEU A 278 3.31 -10.57 15.35
C LEU A 278 1.78 -10.50 15.19
N ALA A 279 1.03 -10.65 16.29
CA ALA A 279 -0.42 -10.69 16.28
C ALA A 279 -1.05 -9.44 15.63
N ASN A 280 -0.58 -8.26 16.03
CA ASN A 280 -1.04 -6.98 15.46
C ASN A 280 -0.70 -6.85 13.98
N GLN A 281 0.49 -7.28 13.55
CA GLN A 281 0.88 -7.29 12.15
C GLN A 281 0.00 -8.23 11.31
N GLY A 282 -0.45 -9.33 11.91
CA GLY A 282 -1.38 -10.27 11.29
C GLY A 282 -2.73 -9.64 10.93
N ASP A 283 -3.18 -8.63 11.67
CA ASP A 283 -4.45 -7.93 11.41
C ASP A 283 -4.41 -7.03 10.16
N LEU A 284 -3.22 -6.69 9.66
CA LEU A 284 -3.06 -6.00 8.38
C LEU A 284 -3.51 -6.85 7.18
N GLU A 285 -3.49 -8.18 7.31
CA GLU A 285 -3.65 -9.11 6.19
C GLU A 285 -4.90 -8.85 5.36
N PHE A 286 -6.04 -8.62 6.00
CA PHE A 286 -7.31 -8.40 5.29
C PHE A 286 -7.27 -7.14 4.43
N GLU A 287 -6.90 -5.99 5.01
CA GLU A 287 -6.84 -4.72 4.28
C GLU A 287 -5.68 -4.66 3.30
N TRP A 288 -4.57 -5.34 3.61
CA TRP A 288 -3.45 -5.50 2.69
C TRP A 288 -3.85 -6.24 1.41
N ASN A 289 -4.57 -7.36 1.54
CA ASN A 289 -5.05 -8.11 0.37
C ASN A 289 -6.08 -7.31 -0.44
N ASN A 290 -7.02 -6.61 0.21
CA ASN A 290 -7.97 -5.73 -0.46
C ASN A 290 -7.26 -4.60 -1.22
N PHE A 291 -6.23 -4.02 -0.63
CA PHE A 291 -5.40 -3.01 -1.25
C PHE A 291 -4.64 -3.56 -2.46
N ILE A 292 -4.01 -4.73 -2.34
CA ILE A 292 -3.32 -5.38 -3.46
C ILE A 292 -4.30 -5.69 -4.61
N ASP A 293 -5.51 -6.15 -4.30
CA ASP A 293 -6.53 -6.40 -5.33
C ASP A 293 -6.97 -5.13 -6.04
N ALA A 294 -7.14 -4.03 -5.32
CA ALA A 294 -7.43 -2.73 -5.92
C ALA A 294 -6.28 -2.22 -6.80
N MET A 295 -5.02 -2.42 -6.38
CA MET A 295 -3.84 -2.13 -7.20
C MET A 295 -3.84 -2.93 -8.52
N LEU A 296 -4.16 -4.22 -8.46
CA LEU A 296 -4.25 -5.08 -9.64
C LEU A 296 -5.36 -4.62 -10.60
N MET A 297 -6.51 -4.18 -10.07
CA MET A 297 -7.60 -3.61 -10.89
C MET A 297 -7.18 -2.34 -11.63
N VAL A 298 -6.48 -1.41 -10.96
CA VAL A 298 -5.96 -0.18 -11.60
C VAL A 298 -4.89 -0.54 -12.64
N ALA A 299 -4.02 -1.50 -12.35
CA ALA A 299 -3.02 -1.99 -13.30
C ALA A 299 -3.65 -2.52 -14.59
N GLU A 300 -4.77 -3.24 -14.52
CA GLU A 300 -5.53 -3.68 -15.71
C GLU A 300 -6.08 -2.53 -16.53
N ARG A 301 -6.48 -1.42 -15.89
CA ARG A 301 -6.90 -0.22 -16.61
C ARG A 301 -5.73 0.47 -17.33
N LEU A 302 -4.54 0.46 -16.72
CA LEU A 302 -3.33 1.03 -17.33
C LEU A 302 -2.82 0.21 -18.52
N GLU A 303 -2.99 -1.10 -18.51
CA GLU A 303 -2.71 -1.96 -19.69
C GLU A 303 -3.79 -1.82 -20.79
N GLY A 304 -4.99 -1.36 -20.45
CA GLY A 304 -6.16 -1.30 -21.32
C GLY A 304 -6.64 0.13 -21.61
N PRO A 305 -7.90 0.48 -21.25
CA PRO A 305 -8.54 1.71 -21.72
C PRO A 305 -7.97 3.00 -21.13
N PHE A 306 -7.16 2.94 -20.06
CA PHE A 306 -6.53 4.08 -19.41
C PHE A 306 -5.01 4.09 -19.64
N ASN A 307 -4.55 3.46 -20.73
CA ASN A 307 -3.14 3.43 -21.10
C ASN A 307 -2.65 4.84 -21.45
N ILE A 308 -1.72 5.35 -20.62
CA ILE A 308 -1.21 6.72 -20.74
C ILE A 308 -0.35 6.92 -21.99
N GLU A 309 0.40 5.91 -22.46
CA GLU A 309 1.17 5.98 -23.71
C GLU A 309 0.23 6.20 -24.89
N SER A 310 -0.88 5.45 -24.97
CA SER A 310 -1.88 5.58 -26.05
C SER A 310 -2.58 6.94 -26.09
N VAL A 311 -2.52 7.70 -25.00
CA VAL A 311 -3.09 9.05 -24.89
C VAL A 311 -2.05 10.11 -25.22
N MET A 312 -0.84 9.99 -24.66
CA MET A 312 0.20 11.03 -24.74
C MET A 312 1.02 10.95 -26.02
N ASP A 313 1.32 9.76 -26.55
CA ASP A 313 2.08 9.64 -27.78
C ASP A 313 1.43 10.34 -28.99
N PRO A 314 0.11 10.20 -29.24
CA PRO A 314 -0.54 10.89 -30.34
C PRO A 314 -1.12 12.26 -29.99
N ILE A 315 -0.77 12.86 -28.85
CA ILE A 315 -1.41 14.10 -28.39
C ILE A 315 -1.14 15.27 -29.35
N ASP A 316 0.06 15.33 -29.91
CA ASP A 316 0.48 16.31 -30.91
C ASP A 316 -0.38 16.24 -32.18
N VAL A 317 -0.57 15.04 -32.73
CA VAL A 317 -1.40 14.80 -33.91
C VAL A 317 -2.86 15.12 -33.64
N LYS A 318 -3.40 14.68 -32.49
CA LYS A 318 -4.80 14.96 -32.10
C LYS A 318 -5.09 16.45 -31.98
N ILE A 319 -4.16 17.22 -31.39
CA ILE A 319 -4.32 18.67 -31.28
C ILE A 319 -4.18 19.32 -32.66
N SER A 320 -3.25 18.84 -33.51
CA SER A 320 -3.10 19.31 -34.86
C SER A 320 -4.36 19.06 -35.71
N ASP A 321 -4.96 17.88 -35.62
CA ASP A 321 -6.23 17.55 -36.31
C ASP A 321 -7.37 18.49 -35.87
N ALA A 322 -7.43 18.81 -34.58
CA ALA A 322 -8.41 19.77 -34.06
C ALA A 322 -8.20 21.20 -34.66
N ILE A 323 -6.94 21.65 -34.73
CA ILE A 323 -6.59 22.93 -35.34
C ILE A 323 -6.98 22.96 -36.83
N MET A 324 -6.71 21.88 -37.59
CA MET A 324 -7.10 21.77 -39.00
C MET A 324 -8.61 21.80 -39.17
N ASN A 325 -9.36 21.09 -38.32
CA ASN A 325 -10.82 21.12 -38.32
C ASN A 325 -11.37 22.56 -38.10
N MET A 326 -10.78 23.31 -37.18
CA MET A 326 -11.16 24.72 -36.96
C MET A 326 -10.84 25.57 -38.21
N GLN A 327 -9.72 25.32 -38.89
CA GLN A 327 -9.35 26.06 -40.11
C GLN A 327 -10.33 25.81 -41.23
N GLU A 328 -10.68 24.57 -41.50
CA GLU A 328 -11.61 24.18 -42.55
C GLU A 328 -13.01 24.76 -42.33
N ASN A 329 -13.46 24.80 -41.09
CA ASN A 329 -14.76 25.33 -40.71
C ASN A 329 -14.76 26.83 -40.33
N SER A 330 -13.63 27.51 -40.50
CA SER A 330 -13.39 28.87 -39.99
C SER A 330 -14.43 29.90 -40.45
N VAL A 331 -14.82 29.86 -41.72
CA VAL A 331 -15.83 30.79 -42.28
C VAL A 331 -17.19 30.60 -41.62
N GLN A 332 -17.64 29.35 -41.46
CA GLN A 332 -18.92 29.05 -40.82
C GLN A 332 -18.92 29.41 -39.34
N VAL A 333 -17.84 29.10 -38.65
CA VAL A 333 -17.65 29.44 -37.21
C VAL A 333 -17.67 30.96 -37.04
N SER A 334 -16.90 31.72 -37.86
CA SER A 334 -16.86 33.17 -37.82
C SER A 334 -18.22 33.80 -38.06
N GLN A 335 -18.96 33.32 -39.07
CA GLN A 335 -20.31 33.82 -39.37
C GLN A 335 -21.27 33.65 -38.20
N LYS A 336 -21.29 32.48 -37.58
CA LYS A 336 -22.16 32.18 -36.43
C LYS A 336 -21.78 33.00 -35.21
N VAL A 337 -20.47 33.18 -34.95
CA VAL A 337 -19.98 34.03 -33.87
C VAL A 337 -20.36 35.47 -34.10
N PHE A 338 -20.19 36.02 -35.32
CA PHE A 338 -20.58 37.40 -35.64
C PHE A 338 -22.08 37.63 -35.50
N GLN A 339 -22.92 36.60 -35.79
CA GLN A 339 -24.35 36.68 -35.54
C GLN A 339 -24.71 36.71 -34.04
N GLY A 340 -23.99 35.95 -33.23
CA GLY A 340 -24.27 35.83 -31.81
C GLY A 340 -23.60 36.89 -30.92
N CYS A 341 -22.34 37.24 -31.19
CA CYS A 341 -21.56 38.20 -30.43
C CYS A 341 -21.61 39.63 -31.03
N GLY A 342 -22.30 39.82 -32.16
CA GLY A 342 -22.37 41.09 -32.87
C GLY A 342 -21.26 41.30 -33.90
N PRO A 343 -21.36 42.36 -34.74
CA PRO A 343 -20.38 42.65 -35.77
C PRO A 343 -19.05 43.07 -35.14
N PRO A 344 -17.91 42.49 -35.59
CA PRO A 344 -16.60 42.88 -35.08
C PRO A 344 -16.16 44.24 -35.62
N LYS A 345 -15.31 44.95 -34.86
CA LYS A 345 -14.77 46.23 -35.26
C LYS A 345 -13.64 46.07 -36.29
N PRO A 346 -13.73 46.66 -37.52
CA PRO A 346 -12.64 46.59 -38.50
C PRO A 346 -11.41 47.33 -37.97
N LEU A 347 -10.23 46.84 -38.37
CA LEU A 347 -8.97 47.56 -38.10
C LEU A 347 -8.94 48.88 -38.87
N PRO A 348 -8.44 50.00 -38.30
CA PRO A 348 -8.26 51.25 -39.03
C PRO A 348 -7.37 51.07 -40.25
N ALA A 349 -7.77 51.65 -41.40
CA ALA A 349 -7.16 51.50 -42.74
C ALA A 349 -5.74 52.12 -42.85
N GLY A 350 -4.87 52.01 -41.88
CA GLY A 350 -3.50 52.50 -41.87
C GLY A 350 -2.42 51.50 -41.43
N ARG A 351 -2.80 50.30 -41.01
CA ARG A 351 -1.88 49.26 -40.57
C ARG A 351 -2.18 47.90 -41.25
N ILE A 352 -2.32 47.91 -42.55
CA ILE A 352 -2.31 46.63 -43.28
C ILE A 352 -0.85 46.21 -43.36
N SER A 353 -0.34 45.61 -42.27
CA SER A 353 0.78 44.69 -42.36
C SER A 353 0.30 43.58 -43.31
N ARG A 354 0.99 43.39 -44.43
CA ARG A 354 0.67 42.46 -45.51
C ARG A 354 0.04 41.21 -44.93
N SER A 355 -1.29 41.12 -44.99
CA SER A 355 -2.07 39.98 -44.52
C SER A 355 -1.54 38.77 -45.26
N ILE A 356 -1.23 37.73 -44.54
CA ILE A 356 -0.99 36.40 -45.08
C ILE A 356 -2.23 36.10 -45.92
N SER A 357 -2.10 36.15 -47.28
CA SER A 357 -3.21 35.83 -48.17
C SER A 357 -3.78 34.47 -47.84
N GLU A 358 -5.11 34.28 -47.90
CA GLU A 358 -5.80 33.01 -47.64
C GLU A 358 -5.15 31.80 -48.36
N GLY A 359 -4.52 32.00 -49.51
CA GLY A 359 -3.76 30.99 -50.22
C GLY A 359 -2.41 30.59 -49.59
N ALA A 360 -1.82 31.44 -48.73
CA ALA A 360 -0.55 31.15 -48.08
C ALA A 360 -0.70 30.33 -46.79
N PHE A 361 -1.89 30.30 -46.20
CA PHE A 361 -2.19 29.49 -45.04
C PHE A 361 -2.39 28.01 -45.43
N SER A 362 -3.13 27.73 -46.52
CA SER A 362 -3.40 26.36 -46.99
C SER A 362 -2.20 25.71 -47.67
N ALA A 363 -1.25 26.47 -48.25
CA ALA A 363 -0.17 25.93 -49.08
C ALA A 363 1.07 25.47 -48.27
N ARG A 364 1.13 25.71 -46.95
CA ARG A 364 2.33 25.41 -46.12
C ARG A 364 2.21 24.20 -45.23
N PHE A 365 1.05 23.54 -45.18
CA PHE A 365 0.88 22.36 -44.32
C PHE A 365 1.32 21.10 -45.07
N ARG A 366 2.48 20.55 -44.72
CA ARG A 366 2.86 19.20 -45.09
C ARG A 366 2.18 18.23 -44.10
N PRO A 367 1.46 17.21 -44.61
CA PRO A 367 0.96 16.16 -43.73
C PRO A 367 2.15 15.50 -43.00
N TYR A 368 2.04 15.36 -41.68
CA TYR A 368 3.04 14.67 -40.89
C TYR A 368 2.96 13.15 -41.19
N HIS A 369 4.09 12.54 -41.53
CA HIS A 369 4.18 11.09 -41.65
C HIS A 369 4.47 10.46 -40.31
N PRO A 370 3.65 9.47 -39.84
CA PRO A 370 3.79 8.82 -38.53
C PRO A 370 5.10 8.03 -38.33
N GLU A 371 5.86 7.79 -39.41
CA GLU A 371 7.06 6.96 -39.36
C GLU A 371 8.30 7.61 -38.71
N GLU A 372 8.26 8.91 -38.40
CA GLU A 372 9.37 9.64 -37.76
C GLU A 372 9.20 9.84 -36.24
N ARG A 373 8.35 9.07 -35.59
CA ARG A 373 8.17 9.21 -34.13
C ARG A 373 9.40 8.71 -33.39
N PRO A 374 9.95 9.47 -32.44
CA PRO A 374 10.87 8.90 -31.47
C PRO A 374 10.06 7.91 -30.61
N THR A 375 10.36 6.63 -30.73
CA THR A 375 9.96 5.63 -29.72
C THR A 375 10.53 6.07 -28.40
N THR A 376 9.75 5.97 -27.29
CA THR A 376 10.24 6.22 -25.94
C THR A 376 11.61 5.57 -25.78
N ALA A 377 12.62 6.39 -25.46
CA ALA A 377 14.03 6.04 -25.62
C ALA A 377 14.52 4.86 -24.75
N ALA A 378 13.70 4.32 -23.89
CA ALA A 378 14.10 3.28 -22.94
C ALA A 378 13.65 1.85 -23.31
N GLY A 379 12.92 1.62 -24.39
CA GLY A 379 12.46 0.27 -24.77
C GLY A 379 11.59 -0.42 -23.70
N THR A 380 11.17 0.32 -22.68
CA THR A 380 10.32 -0.17 -21.61
C THR A 380 8.92 0.36 -21.85
N SER A 381 8.09 -0.42 -22.53
CA SER A 381 6.68 -0.06 -22.67
C SER A 381 6.01 -0.09 -21.30
N LEU A 382 4.98 0.74 -21.12
CA LEU A 382 4.12 0.73 -19.94
C LEU A 382 3.64 -0.70 -19.61
N ASP A 383 3.28 -1.47 -20.62
CA ASP A 383 2.78 -2.84 -20.46
C ASP A 383 3.78 -3.75 -19.76
N ARG A 384 5.08 -3.70 -20.11
CA ARG A 384 6.12 -4.49 -19.41
C ARG A 384 6.27 -4.05 -17.96
N LEU A 385 6.26 -2.73 -17.73
CA LEU A 385 6.42 -2.17 -16.39
C LEU A 385 5.24 -2.55 -15.50
N VAL A 386 4.02 -2.44 -16.01
CA VAL A 386 2.79 -2.79 -15.29
C VAL A 386 2.71 -4.30 -15.05
N THR A 387 3.08 -5.12 -16.05
CA THR A 387 3.14 -6.58 -15.91
C THR A 387 4.13 -7.01 -14.81
N ASP A 388 5.35 -6.45 -14.76
CA ASP A 388 6.32 -6.73 -13.67
C ASP A 388 5.76 -6.33 -12.31
N VAL A 389 5.08 -5.17 -12.22
CA VAL A 389 4.44 -4.75 -10.97
C VAL A 389 3.32 -5.71 -10.57
N LYS A 390 2.45 -6.15 -11.50
CA LYS A 390 1.36 -7.12 -11.23
C LYS A 390 1.88 -8.43 -10.68
N GLU A 391 2.99 -8.95 -11.21
CA GLU A 391 3.61 -10.16 -10.67
C GLU A 391 4.08 -9.97 -9.22
N LYS A 392 4.73 -8.84 -8.92
CA LYS A 392 5.19 -8.53 -7.57
C LYS A 392 4.04 -8.29 -6.59
N LEU A 393 2.97 -7.65 -7.03
CA LEU A 393 1.74 -7.48 -6.25
C LEU A 393 1.13 -8.85 -5.88
N LYS A 394 1.02 -9.77 -6.84
CA LYS A 394 0.51 -11.12 -6.57
C LYS A 394 1.37 -11.88 -5.56
N GLN A 395 2.69 -11.74 -5.65
CA GLN A 395 3.64 -12.35 -4.70
C GLN A 395 3.56 -11.72 -3.29
N ALA A 396 3.18 -10.44 -3.20
CA ALA A 396 3.03 -9.72 -1.93
C ALA A 396 1.73 -10.05 -1.17
N LYS A 397 0.77 -10.75 -1.80
CA LYS A 397 -0.42 -11.24 -1.11
C LYS A 397 -0.03 -12.21 0.01
N LYS A 398 -0.82 -12.21 1.09
CA LYS A 398 -0.64 -13.07 2.26
C LYS A 398 0.69 -12.88 2.99
N PHE A 399 1.38 -11.76 2.73
CA PHE A 399 2.68 -11.49 3.35
C PHE A 399 2.61 -11.51 4.88
N TRP A 400 1.64 -10.80 5.47
CA TRP A 400 1.53 -10.67 6.93
C TRP A 400 1.12 -11.97 7.59
N SER A 401 0.26 -12.76 6.99
CA SER A 401 -0.13 -14.08 7.50
C SER A 401 0.95 -15.14 7.35
N SER A 402 1.83 -15.01 6.36
CA SER A 402 2.96 -15.93 6.15
C SER A 402 4.22 -15.52 6.92
N LEU A 403 4.31 -14.28 7.40
CA LEU A 403 5.50 -13.74 8.06
C LEU A 403 5.96 -14.59 9.27
N PRO A 404 5.09 -15.04 10.20
CA PRO A 404 5.48 -15.93 11.28
C PRO A 404 6.15 -17.23 10.79
N SER A 405 5.57 -17.84 9.76
CA SER A 405 6.10 -19.07 9.17
C SER A 405 7.44 -18.85 8.45
N ASN A 406 7.58 -17.72 7.75
CA ASN A 406 8.84 -17.37 7.08
C ASN A 406 9.97 -17.13 8.08
N VAL A 407 9.67 -16.46 9.20
CA VAL A 407 10.63 -16.25 10.31
C VAL A 407 11.05 -17.60 10.90
N CYS A 408 10.13 -18.52 11.16
CA CYS A 408 10.45 -19.83 11.73
C CYS A 408 11.11 -20.79 10.72
N SER A 409 11.03 -20.50 9.43
CA SER A 409 11.77 -21.25 8.40
C SER A 409 13.23 -20.80 8.28
N ASP A 410 13.59 -19.67 8.90
CA ASP A 410 15.00 -19.26 9.01
C ASP A 410 15.75 -20.18 9.97
N GLY A 411 16.82 -20.78 9.49
CA GLY A 411 17.65 -21.69 10.29
C GLY A 411 18.31 -21.04 11.52
N ARG A 412 18.26 -19.70 11.67
CA ARG A 412 18.67 -18.99 12.88
C ARG A 412 17.61 -19.06 13.98
N MET A 413 16.33 -19.21 13.61
CA MET A 413 15.17 -19.12 14.51
C MET A 413 14.64 -20.48 14.96
N ALA A 414 14.61 -21.50 14.08
CA ALA A 414 14.08 -22.82 14.41
C ALA A 414 14.75 -23.95 13.65
N ALA A 415 14.42 -25.18 14.05
CA ALA A 415 14.77 -26.40 13.32
C ALA A 415 13.86 -26.52 12.08
N GLY A 416 14.34 -27.17 11.02
CA GLY A 416 13.52 -27.45 9.84
C GLY A 416 12.35 -28.40 10.14
N ASN A 417 11.33 -28.39 9.31
CA ASN A 417 10.07 -29.14 9.46
C ASN A 417 10.22 -30.67 9.60
N GLY A 418 11.40 -31.26 9.40
CA GLY A 418 11.64 -32.71 9.45
C GLY A 418 12.20 -33.26 10.77
N ASN A 419 12.43 -32.43 11.78
CA ASN A 419 13.16 -32.81 13.00
C ASN A 419 12.31 -32.60 14.28
N GLU A 420 11.05 -33.06 14.26
CA GLU A 420 10.06 -32.76 15.30
C GLU A 420 10.39 -33.36 16.68
N ASP A 421 11.16 -34.48 16.76
CA ASP A 421 11.47 -35.18 18.02
C ASP A 421 12.78 -34.69 18.68
N ASP A 422 13.64 -33.99 17.97
CA ASP A 422 15.00 -33.60 18.38
C ASP A 422 15.18 -32.08 18.50
N CYS A 423 14.12 -31.35 18.84
CA CYS A 423 14.13 -29.89 18.93
C CYS A 423 13.87 -29.41 20.37
N TRP A 424 14.06 -28.10 20.60
CA TRP A 424 13.78 -27.43 21.86
C TRP A 424 12.30 -27.03 21.94
N ASP A 425 11.55 -27.55 22.91
CA ASP A 425 10.12 -27.28 23.12
C ASP A 425 9.81 -26.18 24.14
N GLY A 426 10.85 -25.52 24.66
CA GLY A 426 10.77 -24.52 25.73
C GLY A 426 11.06 -25.07 27.13
N LYS A 427 11.11 -26.39 27.31
CA LYS A 427 11.39 -27.06 28.59
C LYS A 427 12.58 -28.02 28.47
N GLY A 428 12.70 -28.68 27.33
CA GLY A 428 13.73 -29.68 27.09
C GLY A 428 13.85 -30.05 25.62
N LYS A 429 14.68 -31.05 25.35
CA LYS A 429 14.83 -31.63 24.04
C LYS A 429 13.71 -32.68 23.85
N SER A 430 12.60 -32.27 23.23
CA SER A 430 11.44 -33.12 23.00
C SER A 430 10.52 -32.53 21.94
N ARG A 431 9.52 -33.33 21.54
CA ARG A 431 8.50 -32.91 20.57
C ARG A 431 7.56 -31.87 21.19
N TYR A 432 7.29 -30.78 20.47
CA TYR A 432 6.29 -29.80 20.86
C TYR A 432 4.88 -30.30 20.56
N LEU A 433 4.00 -30.34 21.57
CA LEU A 433 2.69 -31.03 21.50
C LEU A 433 1.50 -30.08 21.27
N PHE A 434 1.67 -28.76 21.45
CA PHE A 434 0.57 -27.82 21.30
C PHE A 434 0.27 -27.54 19.84
N ALA A 435 -1.03 -27.38 19.52
CA ALA A 435 -1.47 -26.96 18.21
C ALA A 435 -1.02 -25.52 17.91
N VAL A 436 -0.79 -25.23 16.63
CA VAL A 436 -0.40 -23.89 16.20
C VAL A 436 -1.65 -23.01 16.07
N THR A 437 -1.69 -21.86 16.77
CA THR A 437 -2.80 -20.90 16.79
C THR A 437 -3.01 -20.23 15.43
N GLY A 438 -4.15 -19.53 15.23
CA GLY A 438 -4.39 -18.71 14.04
C GLY A 438 -3.53 -17.45 14.01
N ASN A 439 -3.50 -16.74 12.86
CA ASN A 439 -2.89 -15.43 12.73
C ASN A 439 -3.86 -14.32 13.20
N GLY A 440 -3.32 -13.15 13.56
CA GLY A 440 -4.07 -11.99 13.98
C GLY A 440 -4.42 -11.98 15.46
N LEU A 441 -4.74 -10.80 15.96
CA LEU A 441 -4.93 -10.54 17.39
C LEU A 441 -6.09 -11.36 17.98
N ALA A 442 -7.20 -11.47 17.26
CA ALA A 442 -8.40 -12.20 17.70
C ALA A 442 -8.14 -13.71 17.97
N ASN A 443 -7.13 -14.31 17.33
CA ASN A 443 -6.81 -15.74 17.47
C ASN A 443 -5.79 -16.02 18.60
N GLN A 444 -5.32 -15.00 19.32
CA GLN A 444 -4.24 -15.17 20.32
C GLN A 444 -4.76 -15.40 21.74
N GLY A 445 -6.06 -15.34 22.00
CA GLY A 445 -6.60 -15.55 23.35
C GLY A 445 -6.22 -16.89 24.00
N ASN A 446 -5.97 -17.92 23.17
CA ASN A 446 -5.55 -19.25 23.61
C ASN A 446 -4.12 -19.61 23.19
N ASN A 447 -3.27 -18.60 22.90
CA ASN A 447 -1.88 -18.89 22.55
C ASN A 447 -1.14 -19.47 23.77
N PRO A 448 -0.54 -20.68 23.67
CA PRO A 448 0.07 -21.33 24.83
C PRO A 448 1.40 -20.70 25.25
N GLU A 449 2.03 -19.91 24.40
CA GLU A 449 3.40 -19.41 24.61
C GLU A 449 3.49 -17.91 24.89
N VAL A 450 2.57 -17.12 24.34
CA VAL A 450 2.58 -15.66 24.48
C VAL A 450 1.20 -15.20 24.94
N GLN A 451 1.14 -14.59 26.12
CA GLN A 451 -0.06 -13.92 26.57
C GLN A 451 -0.21 -12.59 25.83
N VAL A 452 -1.19 -12.51 24.96
CA VAL A 452 -1.48 -11.33 24.15
C VAL A 452 -2.75 -10.66 24.66
N ASP A 453 -2.67 -9.35 24.96
CA ASP A 453 -3.87 -8.56 25.30
C ASP A 453 -4.66 -8.27 24.01
N THR A 454 -5.67 -9.08 23.77
CA THR A 454 -6.52 -8.97 22.57
C THR A 454 -7.44 -7.75 22.58
N SER A 455 -7.56 -7.05 23.71
CA SER A 455 -8.40 -5.86 23.87
C SER A 455 -7.69 -4.56 23.47
N LYS A 456 -6.37 -4.58 23.30
CA LYS A 456 -5.54 -3.40 23.05
C LYS A 456 -4.75 -3.55 21.74
N PRO A 457 -5.37 -3.29 20.58
CA PRO A 457 -4.65 -3.29 19.31
C PRO A 457 -3.62 -2.15 19.27
N ASP A 458 -2.53 -2.37 18.55
CA ASP A 458 -1.47 -1.39 18.36
C ASP A 458 -1.96 -0.21 17.51
N ILE A 459 -1.84 1.02 18.04
CA ILE A 459 -2.31 2.25 17.39
C ILE A 459 -1.59 2.51 16.06
N LEU A 460 -0.29 2.19 15.97
CA LEU A 460 0.48 2.35 14.74
C LEU A 460 -0.07 1.43 13.64
N ILE A 461 -0.35 0.17 14.00
CA ILE A 461 -0.94 -0.81 13.08
C ILE A 461 -2.34 -0.35 12.62
N LEU A 462 -3.19 0.13 13.55
CA LEU A 462 -4.51 0.66 13.19
C LEU A 462 -4.41 1.85 12.21
N ARG A 463 -3.45 2.75 12.40
CA ARG A 463 -3.19 3.84 11.43
C ARG A 463 -2.79 3.32 10.05
N GLN A 464 -1.98 2.26 9.97
CA GLN A 464 -1.61 1.67 8.69
C GLN A 464 -2.80 0.94 8.02
N ILE A 465 -3.65 0.29 8.79
CA ILE A 465 -4.91 -0.28 8.30
C ILE A 465 -5.80 0.82 7.69
N MET A 466 -5.95 1.96 8.37
CA MET A 466 -6.72 3.09 7.83
C MET A 466 -6.09 3.67 6.56
N ALA A 467 -4.76 3.81 6.51
CA ALA A 467 -4.06 4.27 5.31
C ALA A 467 -4.31 3.35 4.10
N LEU A 468 -4.31 2.03 4.32
CA LEU A 468 -4.64 1.04 3.29
C LEU A 468 -6.10 1.16 2.83
N ARG A 469 -7.06 1.35 3.75
CA ARG A 469 -8.48 1.55 3.43
C ARG A 469 -8.71 2.79 2.56
N VAL A 470 -8.15 3.92 2.97
CA VAL A 470 -8.25 5.18 2.21
C VAL A 470 -7.68 4.99 0.80
N MET A 471 -6.49 4.40 0.69
CA MET A 471 -5.87 4.19 -0.61
C MET A 471 -6.65 3.19 -1.48
N THR A 472 -7.21 2.14 -0.88
CA THR A 472 -8.10 1.18 -1.56
C THR A 472 -9.34 1.87 -2.14
N SER A 473 -9.95 2.79 -1.40
CA SER A 473 -11.08 3.59 -1.86
C SER A 473 -10.70 4.49 -3.04
N LYS A 474 -9.57 5.20 -2.95
CA LYS A 474 -9.04 6.02 -4.05
C LYS A 474 -8.79 5.19 -5.31
N MET A 475 -8.23 3.99 -5.17
CA MET A 475 -8.00 3.09 -6.31
C MET A 475 -9.29 2.61 -6.97
N LYS A 476 -10.32 2.30 -6.19
CA LYS A 476 -11.64 1.92 -6.73
C LYS A 476 -12.27 3.06 -7.53
N ASN A 477 -12.11 4.31 -7.07
CA ASN A 477 -12.57 5.49 -7.81
C ASN A 477 -11.75 5.69 -9.10
N ALA A 478 -10.43 5.59 -9.02
CA ALA A 478 -9.55 5.68 -10.19
C ALA A 478 -9.81 4.59 -11.23
N TYR A 479 -10.16 3.37 -10.81
CA TYR A 479 -10.59 2.30 -11.70
C TYR A 479 -11.83 2.68 -12.52
N ASN A 480 -12.74 3.48 -11.94
CA ASN A 480 -13.91 4.04 -12.62
C ASN A 480 -13.60 5.32 -13.43
N GLY A 481 -12.40 5.87 -13.29
CA GLY A 481 -11.95 7.10 -13.95
C GLY A 481 -12.34 8.38 -13.20
N ASN A 482 -12.72 8.29 -11.92
CA ASN A 482 -13.09 9.42 -11.08
C ASN A 482 -11.89 9.90 -10.26
N ASP A 483 -11.67 11.23 -10.26
CA ASP A 483 -10.67 11.90 -9.42
C ASP A 483 -11.30 12.30 -8.08
N VAL A 484 -10.79 11.75 -6.98
CA VAL A 484 -11.31 12.00 -5.62
C VAL A 484 -10.53 13.08 -4.91
N ASP A 485 -9.26 13.27 -5.23
CA ASP A 485 -8.40 14.24 -4.54
C ASP A 485 -8.89 15.69 -4.74
N PHE A 486 -9.63 15.94 -5.81
CA PHE A 486 -10.18 17.27 -6.10
C PHE A 486 -11.49 17.55 -5.35
N PHE A 487 -12.34 16.55 -5.17
CA PHE A 487 -13.63 16.71 -4.49
C PHE A 487 -13.49 16.95 -2.97
N ASP A 488 -12.50 16.30 -2.33
CA ASP A 488 -12.25 16.45 -0.89
C ASP A 488 -11.79 17.87 -0.50
N ILE A 489 -11.13 18.61 -1.42
CA ILE A 489 -10.64 19.97 -1.17
C ILE A 489 -11.77 21.02 -1.39
N SER A 490 -12.73 20.75 -2.29
CA SER A 490 -13.81 21.68 -2.59
C SER A 490 -14.93 21.67 -1.54
N ASP A 491 -15.16 20.55 -0.86
CA ASP A 491 -16.18 20.44 0.18
C ASP A 491 -15.76 21.04 1.53
N GLU A 492 -14.43 21.13 1.84
CA GLU A 492 -13.94 21.81 3.04
C GLU A 492 -13.99 23.35 2.93
N SER A 493 -14.09 23.92 1.72
CA SER A 493 -14.14 25.39 1.56
C SER A 493 -15.53 26.01 1.67
N SER A 494 -16.61 25.21 1.81
CA SER A 494 -18.00 25.69 1.92
C SER A 494 -18.59 25.60 3.32
N GLY A 495 -17.83 25.22 4.33
CA GLY A 495 -18.26 25.15 5.72
C GLY A 495 -17.65 26.26 6.57
N GLU A 496 -18.29 27.44 6.63
CA GLU A 496 -18.12 28.37 7.75
C GLU A 496 -18.63 27.70 9.03
N GLY A 497 -17.76 26.94 9.68
CA GLY A 497 -17.96 26.33 11.01
C GLY A 497 -16.86 26.80 11.93
N SER A 498 -17.17 27.82 12.76
CA SER A 498 -16.38 28.24 13.91
C SER A 498 -16.10 27.02 14.82
N GLY A 499 -14.91 26.48 14.78
CA GLY A 499 -14.45 25.38 15.62
C GLY A 499 -13.01 25.60 16.03
N SER A 500 -12.80 25.95 17.30
CA SER A 500 -11.51 26.13 17.97
C SER A 500 -10.61 24.92 17.77
N GLY A 501 -9.38 25.18 17.33
CA GLY A 501 -8.34 24.18 17.11
C GLY A 501 -7.97 23.42 18.40
N CYS A 502 -7.89 22.13 18.30
CA CYS A 502 -7.19 21.29 19.27
C CYS A 502 -5.73 21.16 18.87
N GLU A 503 -4.88 21.81 19.64
CA GLU A 503 -3.44 21.62 19.70
C GLU A 503 -3.12 20.21 20.20
N TYR A 504 -2.11 19.59 19.64
CA TYR A 504 -1.58 18.26 19.94
C TYR A 504 -1.61 17.91 21.42
N GLN A 505 -2.59 17.16 21.90
CA GLN A 505 -2.54 16.16 22.99
C GLN A 505 -3.96 15.80 23.46
N GLN A 506 -4.27 14.49 23.42
CA GLN A 506 -5.39 13.83 24.12
C GLN A 506 -6.82 14.19 23.71
N CYS A 507 -7.37 13.42 22.77
CA CYS A 507 -8.83 13.19 22.71
C CYS A 507 -9.11 11.72 23.09
N PRO A 508 -9.92 11.46 24.13
CA PRO A 508 -10.41 10.12 24.43
C PRO A 508 -11.56 9.75 23.47
N LEU A 509 -11.50 8.55 22.94
CA LEU A 509 -12.63 7.93 22.24
C LEU A 509 -13.65 7.43 23.28
N GLU A 510 -14.78 8.10 23.39
CA GLU A 510 -15.94 7.54 24.08
C GLU A 510 -16.66 6.56 23.16
N LEU A 511 -16.72 5.31 23.60
CA LEU A 511 -17.58 4.26 23.09
C LEU A 511 -18.95 4.43 23.74
N GLU A 512 -19.96 4.78 22.96
CA GLU A 512 -21.36 4.73 23.41
C GLU A 512 -21.79 3.28 23.61
N HIS A 513 -22.04 2.94 24.88
CA HIS A 513 -22.82 1.79 25.29
C HIS A 513 -24.29 2.21 25.46
N ASN A 514 -25.16 1.58 24.68
CA ASN A 514 -26.61 1.57 24.91
C ASN A 514 -26.94 0.91 26.26
N ALA A 515 -27.70 1.62 27.10
CA ALA A 515 -28.54 0.98 28.12
C ALA A 515 -29.71 1.90 28.51
N THR A 516 -30.91 1.45 28.08
CA THR A 516 -32.23 1.45 28.81
C THR A 516 -32.71 2.67 29.58
N GLU A 517 -33.92 3.06 29.19
CA GLU A 517 -34.96 3.91 29.80
C GLU A 517 -35.17 3.76 31.31
N PRO A 518 -35.94 4.68 32.05
CA PRO A 518 -37.31 5.03 31.68
C PRO A 518 -37.88 6.45 32.09
N SER A 519 -38.93 6.85 31.34
CA SER A 519 -40.16 7.48 31.83
C SER A 519 -40.24 8.93 32.33
N GLY A 520 -41.14 9.71 31.67
CA GLY A 520 -41.89 10.79 32.31
C GLY A 520 -42.46 11.89 31.41
N LYS A 521 -43.71 11.70 30.88
CA LYS A 521 -44.84 12.63 30.69
C LYS A 521 -44.59 14.11 30.29
N SER A 522 -45.22 14.71 29.31
CA SER A 522 -46.65 14.95 29.08
C SER A 522 -46.91 15.87 27.86
N ALA A 523 -47.89 15.49 27.09
CA ALA A 523 -49.04 16.21 26.52
C ALA A 523 -48.95 17.09 25.26
N ASN A 524 -49.82 16.71 24.33
CA ASN A 524 -50.73 17.48 23.44
C ASN A 524 -50.09 18.11 22.18
N ASP A 525 -50.68 18.05 20.97
CA ASP A 525 -52.01 17.64 20.45
C ASP A 525 -51.95 17.42 18.94
N GLN A 526 -52.85 16.50 18.47
CA GLN A 526 -53.62 16.49 17.21
C GLN A 526 -52.89 16.55 15.83
N ALA A 527 -53.15 15.78 14.87
CA ALA A 527 -54.23 14.96 14.35
C ALA A 527 -53.85 14.47 12.94
N GLY A 528 -54.28 13.30 12.57
CA GLY A 528 -54.67 13.07 11.18
C GLY A 528 -54.04 11.91 10.42
N SER A 529 -54.57 10.71 10.62
CA SER A 529 -55.22 9.82 9.65
C SER A 529 -54.45 8.93 8.67
N ALA A 530 -54.79 7.64 8.77
CA ALA A 530 -54.84 6.56 7.76
C ALA A 530 -53.51 5.95 7.30
N GLY A 531 -53.14 4.71 7.61
CA GLY A 531 -53.87 3.48 7.33
C GLY A 531 -53.08 2.68 6.28
N GLY A 532 -52.49 1.54 6.67
CA GLY A 532 -51.91 0.63 5.70
C GLY A 532 -51.06 -0.47 6.31
N LEU A 533 -51.71 -1.51 6.85
CA LEU A 533 -51.09 -2.79 7.16
C LEU A 533 -50.54 -3.44 5.88
N VAL A 534 -49.28 -3.83 5.85
CA VAL A 534 -48.81 -4.88 4.93
C VAL A 534 -48.10 -5.97 5.74
N ARG A 535 -48.79 -7.11 5.71
CA ARG A 535 -48.42 -8.41 6.27
C ARG A 535 -47.15 -8.96 5.60
N ALA A 536 -46.13 -9.28 6.36
CA ALA A 536 -44.97 -10.07 5.92
C ALA A 536 -45.40 -11.53 5.68
N ARG A 537 -45.09 -12.07 4.50
CA ARG A 537 -45.19 -13.50 4.16
C ARG A 537 -43.82 -14.16 4.34
N PRO A 538 -43.67 -15.27 5.09
CA PRO A 538 -42.47 -16.09 5.12
C PRO A 538 -42.64 -17.26 4.13
N SER A 539 -42.00 -17.24 2.97
CA SER A 539 -41.96 -18.42 2.08
C SER A 539 -40.90 -18.34 0.95
N LEU A 540 -39.65 -18.06 1.27
CA LEU A 540 -38.55 -18.26 0.31
C LEU A 540 -37.35 -19.05 0.86
N LEU A 541 -37.26 -19.25 2.16
CA LEU A 541 -36.20 -20.07 2.76
C LEU A 541 -36.51 -21.57 2.81
N ALA A 542 -37.80 -21.95 2.78
CA ALA A 542 -38.19 -23.37 2.77
C ALA A 542 -38.02 -24.05 1.40
N ALA A 543 -38.12 -23.29 0.31
CA ALA A 543 -37.95 -23.83 -1.05
C ALA A 543 -36.48 -24.16 -1.38
N PHE A 544 -35.51 -23.44 -0.78
CA PHE A 544 -34.09 -23.67 -1.03
C PHE A 544 -33.52 -24.90 -0.29
N CYS A 545 -34.07 -25.22 0.88
CA CYS A 545 -33.67 -26.43 1.63
C CYS A 545 -34.19 -27.72 0.99
N ILE A 546 -35.34 -27.68 0.31
CA ILE A 546 -35.92 -28.87 -0.36
C ILE A 546 -35.17 -29.17 -1.67
N LEU A 547 -34.65 -28.16 -2.38
CA LEU A 547 -33.87 -28.34 -3.59
C LEU A 547 -32.48 -28.94 -3.32
N LEU A 548 -31.86 -28.62 -2.17
CA LEU A 548 -30.56 -29.17 -1.78
C LEU A 548 -30.67 -30.66 -1.33
N LEU A 549 -31.80 -31.09 -0.79
CA LEU A 549 -32.02 -32.48 -0.40
C LEU A 549 -32.37 -33.38 -1.58
N VAL A 550 -32.90 -32.85 -2.67
CA VAL A 550 -33.19 -33.62 -3.89
C VAL A 550 -31.90 -33.81 -4.72
N MET A 551 -31.01 -32.83 -4.74
CA MET A 551 -29.73 -32.96 -5.46
C MET A 551 -28.73 -33.95 -4.81
N GLN A 552 -28.85 -34.21 -3.50
CA GLN A 552 -28.03 -35.22 -2.81
C GLN A 552 -28.50 -36.66 -3.04
N ARG A 553 -29.65 -36.87 -3.65
CA ARG A 553 -30.21 -38.21 -3.88
C ARG A 553 -29.90 -38.81 -5.27
N GLU A 554 -29.41 -37.99 -6.20
CA GLU A 554 -29.02 -38.43 -7.55
C GLU A 554 -27.50 -38.67 -7.72
N TRP A 555 -26.72 -38.56 -6.64
CA TRP A 555 -25.28 -38.86 -6.64
C TRP A 555 -24.93 -39.96 -5.61
N ARG A 556 -25.71 -41.06 -5.62
CA ARG A 556 -25.30 -42.33 -5.00
C ARG A 556 -25.62 -43.47 -5.93
#